data_08b282dd10012ae235f9c4134a4c69c7
#
_entry.id   08b282dd10012ae235f9c4134a4c69c7
#
_cell.length_a   1.000
_cell.length_b   1.000
_cell.length_c   1.000
_cell.angle_alpha   90.00
_cell.angle_beta   90.00
_cell.angle_gamma   90.00
#
_symmetry.space_group_name_H-M   'P 1'
#
loop_
_entity.id
_entity.type
_entity.pdbx_description
1 polymer ?
#
loop_
_entity_poly.entity_id
_entity_poly.type
_entity_poly.pdbx_seq_one_letter_code
_entity_poly.pdbx_strand_id
1 'polypeptide(L)'
;MNIFVGILGLGFLILIHEAGHFFVARVVGMNPRKFYLGFPPAIVKTKRSGIEYGIGAIPLGGYVKIPGMHRPAAGDLDMYFGRAIEEQPSLRRPVDALRARLDESDYAGALDAVRFLSPALAEAKLSPSAAKAAERGLGDVEDALAPDAYWRAKTWKRVAVIFAGPGANLLFAIAIFAAVLMALSPAYRLGFEPRVTKDNTLTATINRVLPDTPAEEVGLRGGDRIAAINGVAVDGDSVRPAIEASGGKPLRLTVERRGETLELGPVRAERSERLGLFKSVRQSLDYTWYVTKQIGGTVGRLVTGDGRKEISSPVGIVQGSSQALEQGASTYLTLLGLISLSLALLNLLPLLPLDGGHIAFSLVEGIRGKAVTREVYERVSAVGIALVLLLFFIGLSNDIGRLGN
;
A
#
# COMPACT_ATOMS: atom_id res chain seq x y z
N MET A 1 -4.21 -15.28 18.87
CA MET A 1 -4.68 -13.87 19.00
C MET A 1 -3.86 -12.94 18.11
N ASN A 2 -2.54 -13.06 18.08
CA ASN A 2 -1.65 -12.15 17.36
C ASN A 2 -1.81 -12.17 15.82
N ILE A 3 -2.05 -13.35 15.21
CA ILE A 3 -2.31 -13.47 13.76
C ILE A 3 -3.58 -12.70 13.34
N PHE A 4 -4.62 -12.78 14.17
CA PHE A 4 -5.87 -12.05 13.92
C PHE A 4 -5.65 -10.53 13.91
N VAL A 5 -4.83 -10.01 14.83
CA VAL A 5 -4.46 -8.58 14.87
C VAL A 5 -3.64 -8.18 13.62
N GLY A 6 -2.75 -9.05 13.15
CA GLY A 6 -2.01 -8.82 11.91
C GLY A 6 -2.94 -8.72 10.68
N ILE A 7 -3.90 -9.63 10.57
CA ILE A 7 -4.91 -9.61 9.49
C ILE A 7 -5.78 -8.34 9.57
N LEU A 8 -6.23 -7.97 10.78
CA LEU A 8 -7.02 -6.75 10.99
C LEU A 8 -6.21 -5.49 10.65
N GLY A 9 -4.92 -5.45 11.01
CA GLY A 9 -4.03 -4.34 10.66
C GLY A 9 -3.89 -4.17 9.15
N LEU A 10 -3.63 -5.26 8.43
CA LEU A 10 -3.56 -5.22 6.96
C LEU A 10 -4.90 -4.81 6.33
N GLY A 11 -6.01 -5.39 6.80
CA GLY A 11 -7.36 -5.01 6.34
C GLY A 11 -7.66 -3.53 6.59
N PHE A 12 -7.20 -2.99 7.71
CA PHE A 12 -7.34 -1.57 8.04
C PHE A 12 -6.54 -0.66 7.09
N LEU A 13 -5.31 -1.05 6.73
CA LEU A 13 -4.51 -0.30 5.74
C LEU A 13 -5.16 -0.29 4.36
N ILE A 14 -5.74 -1.41 3.95
CA ILE A 14 -6.51 -1.51 2.72
C ILE A 14 -7.75 -0.62 2.78
N LEU A 15 -8.46 -0.61 3.90
CA LEU A 15 -9.62 0.26 4.11
C LEU A 15 -9.26 1.74 3.98
N ILE A 16 -8.12 2.17 4.55
CA ILE A 16 -7.62 3.56 4.41
C ILE A 16 -7.34 3.88 2.95
N HIS A 17 -6.69 2.98 2.23
CA HIS A 17 -6.39 3.11 0.82
C HIS A 17 -7.66 3.31 -0.02
N GLU A 18 -8.62 2.39 0.09
CA GLU A 18 -9.88 2.46 -0.63
C GLU A 18 -10.71 3.69 -0.25
N ALA A 19 -10.67 4.08 1.04
CA ALA A 19 -11.33 5.28 1.52
C ALA A 19 -10.74 6.55 0.86
N GLY A 20 -9.43 6.57 0.61
CA GLY A 20 -8.79 7.65 -0.14
C GLY A 20 -9.43 7.84 -1.51
N HIS A 21 -9.49 6.79 -2.33
CA HIS A 21 -10.15 6.82 -3.64
C HIS A 21 -11.61 7.24 -3.53
N PHE A 22 -12.34 6.65 -2.60
CA PHE A 22 -13.76 6.89 -2.40
C PHE A 22 -14.08 8.35 -2.09
N PHE A 23 -13.41 8.92 -1.10
CA PHE A 23 -13.69 10.30 -0.68
C PHE A 23 -13.29 11.31 -1.73
N VAL A 24 -12.11 11.16 -2.34
CA VAL A 24 -11.66 12.10 -3.38
C VAL A 24 -12.52 11.98 -4.64
N ALA A 25 -12.93 10.78 -5.05
CA ALA A 25 -13.87 10.61 -6.16
C ALA A 25 -15.15 11.42 -5.93
N ARG A 26 -15.75 11.33 -4.74
CA ARG A 26 -16.95 12.11 -4.40
C ARG A 26 -16.71 13.62 -4.42
N VAL A 27 -15.58 14.09 -3.87
CA VAL A 27 -15.23 15.52 -3.84
C VAL A 27 -15.08 16.10 -5.24
N VAL A 28 -14.50 15.32 -6.19
CA VAL A 28 -14.32 15.80 -7.56
C VAL A 28 -15.54 15.57 -8.48
N GLY A 29 -16.63 15.00 -7.94
CA GLY A 29 -17.89 14.80 -8.63
C GLY A 29 -18.01 13.48 -9.39
N MET A 30 -17.19 12.48 -9.08
CA MET A 30 -17.34 11.10 -9.52
C MET A 30 -18.03 10.33 -8.38
N ASN A 31 -19.21 9.80 -8.60
CA ASN A 31 -19.96 9.10 -7.55
C ASN A 31 -19.63 7.59 -7.58
N PRO A 32 -18.88 7.04 -6.63
CA PRO A 32 -18.61 5.62 -6.57
C PRO A 32 -19.92 4.80 -6.49
N ARG A 33 -19.96 3.67 -7.17
CA ARG A 33 -21.12 2.76 -7.15
C ARG A 33 -21.02 1.74 -6.03
N LYS A 34 -19.78 1.31 -5.72
CA LYS A 34 -19.52 0.31 -4.69
C LYS A 34 -18.28 0.67 -3.87
N PHE A 35 -18.31 0.29 -2.61
CA PHE A 35 -17.20 0.37 -1.68
C PHE A 35 -17.11 -0.95 -0.91
N TYR A 36 -16.06 -1.70 -1.11
CA TYR A 36 -15.89 -3.03 -0.54
C TYR A 36 -14.53 -3.19 0.15
N LEU A 37 -14.55 -3.80 1.32
CA LEU A 37 -13.37 -4.40 1.93
C LEU A 37 -13.33 -5.87 1.55
N GLY A 38 -12.30 -6.30 0.83
CA GLY A 38 -12.24 -7.63 0.21
C GLY A 38 -12.90 -7.69 -1.17
N PHE A 39 -12.50 -8.71 -1.96
CA PHE A 39 -13.05 -8.95 -3.29
C PHE A 39 -14.30 -9.84 -3.23
N PRO A 40 -15.19 -9.75 -4.26
CA PRO A 40 -16.37 -10.58 -4.37
C PRO A 40 -16.08 -12.10 -4.32
N PRO A 41 -17.05 -12.93 -3.92
CA PRO A 41 -18.46 -12.59 -3.65
C PRO A 41 -18.65 -11.86 -2.32
N ALA A 42 -19.74 -11.06 -2.21
CA ALA A 42 -20.05 -10.35 -0.97
C ALA A 42 -20.56 -11.32 0.11
N ILE A 43 -19.98 -11.26 1.31
CA ILE A 43 -20.47 -11.94 2.51
C ILE A 43 -21.64 -11.14 3.10
N VAL A 44 -21.43 -9.83 3.25
CA VAL A 44 -22.42 -8.88 3.75
C VAL A 44 -22.41 -7.67 2.83
N LYS A 45 -23.60 -7.16 2.49
CA LYS A 45 -23.73 -5.94 1.72
C LYS A 45 -24.96 -5.15 2.14
N THR A 46 -24.85 -3.83 2.02
CA THR A 46 -25.96 -2.89 2.24
C THR A 46 -25.91 -1.78 1.19
N LYS A 47 -27.05 -1.23 0.83
CA LYS A 47 -27.13 -0.12 -0.13
C LYS A 47 -27.63 1.13 0.58
N ARG A 48 -26.86 2.21 0.51
CA ARG A 48 -27.22 3.50 1.12
C ARG A 48 -26.89 4.64 0.13
N SER A 49 -27.84 5.54 -0.08
CA SER A 49 -27.65 6.70 -0.97
C SER A 49 -27.10 6.36 -2.36
N GLY A 50 -27.57 5.25 -2.94
CA GLY A 50 -27.11 4.79 -4.27
C GLY A 50 -25.79 4.01 -4.29
N ILE A 51 -25.06 3.95 -3.19
CA ILE A 51 -23.78 3.26 -3.08
C ILE A 51 -23.97 1.92 -2.37
N GLU A 52 -23.40 0.85 -2.92
CA GLU A 52 -23.36 -0.47 -2.31
C GLU A 52 -22.08 -0.60 -1.46
N TYR A 53 -22.24 -0.79 -0.16
CA TYR A 53 -21.17 -1.06 0.79
C TYR A 53 -21.15 -2.54 1.12
N GLY A 54 -19.97 -3.15 1.21
CA GLY A 54 -19.90 -4.56 1.54
C GLY A 54 -18.56 -5.07 2.02
N ILE A 55 -18.59 -6.31 2.52
CA ILE A 55 -17.41 -7.10 2.85
C ILE A 55 -17.37 -8.28 1.89
N GLY A 56 -16.27 -8.41 1.16
CA GLY A 56 -16.02 -9.51 0.26
C GLY A 56 -15.47 -10.74 0.95
N ALA A 57 -15.66 -11.90 0.34
CA ALA A 57 -15.19 -13.18 0.87
C ALA A 57 -13.67 -13.37 0.74
N ILE A 58 -13.02 -12.64 -0.17
CA ILE A 58 -11.58 -12.74 -0.39
C ILE A 58 -10.90 -11.55 0.29
N PRO A 59 -10.23 -11.75 1.45
CA PRO A 59 -9.68 -10.64 2.26
C PRO A 59 -8.31 -10.14 1.77
N LEU A 60 -8.04 -10.26 0.46
CA LEU A 60 -6.76 -9.87 -0.16
C LEU A 60 -6.80 -8.50 -0.83
N GLY A 61 -7.61 -7.58 -0.33
CA GLY A 61 -7.73 -6.25 -0.92
C GLY A 61 -9.05 -5.58 -0.58
N GLY A 62 -9.37 -4.58 -1.34
CA GLY A 62 -10.65 -3.89 -1.36
C GLY A 62 -10.91 -3.36 -2.77
N TYR A 63 -12.06 -2.76 -3.01
CA TYR A 63 -12.25 -2.02 -4.22
C TYR A 63 -13.34 -0.95 -4.12
N VAL A 64 -13.09 0.13 -4.82
CA VAL A 64 -14.05 1.19 -5.07
C VAL A 64 -14.46 1.11 -6.54
N LYS A 65 -15.75 0.82 -6.82
CA LYS A 65 -16.26 0.89 -8.20
C LYS A 65 -16.53 2.35 -8.56
N ILE A 66 -15.58 2.97 -9.24
CA ILE A 66 -15.74 4.28 -9.88
C ILE A 66 -16.39 4.07 -11.24
N PRO A 67 -17.44 4.82 -11.61
CA PRO A 67 -18.12 4.64 -12.89
C PRO A 67 -17.20 4.98 -14.06
N GLY A 68 -17.25 4.17 -15.10
CA GLY A 68 -16.57 4.45 -16.37
C GLY A 68 -15.06 4.62 -16.26
N MET A 69 -14.35 3.69 -15.62
CA MET A 69 -12.88 3.66 -15.62
C MET A 69 -12.31 3.63 -17.03
N HIS A 70 -13.03 3.01 -17.96
CA HIS A 70 -12.70 2.94 -19.38
C HIS A 70 -13.84 3.53 -20.22
N ARG A 71 -13.49 3.99 -21.43
CA ARG A 71 -14.50 4.36 -22.41
C ARG A 71 -15.25 3.13 -22.82
N PRO A 72 -16.58 3.22 -23.02
CA PRO A 72 -17.34 2.10 -23.54
C PRO A 72 -16.91 1.80 -24.97
N ALA A 73 -16.68 0.54 -25.29
CA ALA A 73 -16.25 0.09 -26.60
C ALA A 73 -17.23 -0.93 -27.18
N ALA A 74 -17.44 -0.88 -28.49
CA ALA A 74 -18.32 -1.80 -29.18
C ALA A 74 -17.92 -3.28 -29.03
N GLY A 75 -16.59 -3.54 -28.94
CA GLY A 75 -16.06 -4.89 -28.71
C GLY A 75 -16.44 -5.51 -27.37
N ASP A 76 -16.81 -4.71 -26.35
CA ASP A 76 -17.24 -5.22 -25.05
C ASP A 76 -18.60 -5.91 -25.11
N LEU A 77 -19.42 -5.51 -26.06
CA LEU A 77 -20.81 -5.98 -26.17
C LEU A 77 -20.92 -7.48 -26.47
N ASP A 78 -19.94 -8.06 -27.17
CA ASP A 78 -19.92 -9.49 -27.44
C ASP A 78 -19.69 -10.31 -26.17
N MET A 79 -18.77 -9.82 -25.31
CA MET A 79 -18.50 -10.44 -24.02
C MET A 79 -19.70 -10.34 -23.06
N TYR A 80 -20.41 -9.21 -23.09
CA TYR A 80 -21.55 -8.96 -22.20
C TYR A 80 -22.84 -9.63 -22.68
N PHE A 81 -23.15 -9.53 -23.98
CA PHE A 81 -24.46 -9.88 -24.52
C PHE A 81 -24.43 -11.08 -25.50
N GLY A 82 -23.25 -11.60 -25.86
CA GLY A 82 -23.13 -12.67 -26.85
C GLY A 82 -24.00 -13.88 -26.52
N ARG A 83 -23.89 -14.41 -25.28
CA ARG A 83 -24.74 -15.53 -24.82
C ARG A 83 -26.22 -15.18 -24.77
N ALA A 84 -26.57 -13.96 -24.37
CA ALA A 84 -27.95 -13.52 -24.33
C ALA A 84 -28.54 -13.47 -25.75
N ILE A 85 -27.76 -13.07 -26.75
CA ILE A 85 -28.16 -13.06 -28.16
C ILE A 85 -28.30 -14.48 -28.72
N GLU A 86 -27.41 -15.42 -28.32
CA GLU A 86 -27.49 -16.82 -28.70
C GLU A 86 -28.78 -17.47 -28.18
N GLU A 87 -29.14 -17.22 -26.92
CA GLU A 87 -30.35 -17.76 -26.29
C GLU A 87 -31.61 -17.04 -26.76
N GLN A 88 -31.55 -15.75 -27.05
CA GLN A 88 -32.68 -14.94 -27.50
C GLN A 88 -32.26 -13.99 -28.63
N PRO A 89 -32.39 -14.42 -29.91
CA PRO A 89 -31.94 -13.66 -31.09
C PRO A 89 -32.61 -12.30 -31.27
N SER A 90 -33.78 -12.06 -30.66
CA SER A 90 -34.46 -10.74 -30.67
C SER A 90 -33.64 -9.62 -30.03
N LEU A 91 -32.70 -9.96 -29.12
CA LEU A 91 -31.80 -9.03 -28.48
C LEU A 91 -30.70 -8.50 -29.42
N ARG A 92 -30.47 -9.15 -30.57
CA ARG A 92 -29.46 -8.73 -31.54
C ARG A 92 -29.67 -7.28 -31.99
N ARG A 93 -30.91 -6.95 -32.40
CA ARG A 93 -31.22 -5.59 -32.90
C ARG A 93 -30.88 -4.47 -31.91
N PRO A 94 -31.34 -4.50 -30.64
CA PRO A 94 -30.99 -3.44 -29.68
C PRO A 94 -29.51 -3.43 -29.34
N VAL A 95 -28.82 -4.58 -29.33
CA VAL A 95 -27.36 -4.61 -29.09
C VAL A 95 -26.60 -4.05 -30.29
N ASP A 96 -26.98 -4.38 -31.53
CA ASP A 96 -26.34 -3.84 -32.73
C ASP A 96 -26.60 -2.32 -32.87
N ALA A 97 -27.76 -1.82 -32.46
CA ALA A 97 -28.03 -0.38 -32.40
C ALA A 97 -27.09 0.31 -31.41
N LEU A 98 -26.87 -0.27 -30.22
CA LEU A 98 -25.89 0.24 -29.25
C LEU A 98 -24.46 0.19 -29.80
N ARG A 99 -24.09 -0.91 -30.47
CA ARG A 99 -22.79 -1.11 -31.12
C ARG A 99 -22.49 0.01 -32.13
N ALA A 100 -23.43 0.25 -33.05
CA ALA A 100 -23.26 1.28 -34.07
C ALA A 100 -22.99 2.68 -33.47
N ARG A 101 -23.71 3.06 -32.39
CA ARG A 101 -23.51 4.32 -31.70
C ARG A 101 -22.14 4.41 -31.03
N LEU A 102 -21.65 3.30 -30.41
CA LEU A 102 -20.34 3.25 -29.80
C LEU A 102 -19.20 3.34 -30.83
N ASP A 103 -19.35 2.66 -31.98
CA ASP A 103 -18.39 2.74 -33.10
C ASP A 103 -18.29 4.16 -33.69
N GLU A 104 -19.40 4.87 -33.77
CA GLU A 104 -19.45 6.28 -34.19
C GLU A 104 -19.00 7.24 -33.07
N SER A 105 -18.70 6.75 -31.85
CA SER A 105 -18.46 7.56 -30.67
C SER A 105 -19.63 8.51 -30.30
N ASP A 106 -20.85 8.17 -30.74
CA ASP A 106 -22.10 8.85 -30.38
C ASP A 106 -22.60 8.37 -29.02
N TYR A 107 -22.00 8.92 -27.96
CA TYR A 107 -22.33 8.52 -26.58
C TYR A 107 -23.74 8.98 -26.14
N ALA A 108 -24.31 10.00 -26.77
CA ALA A 108 -25.68 10.42 -26.50
C ALA A 108 -26.67 9.41 -27.08
N GLY A 109 -26.51 9.05 -28.37
CA GLY A 109 -27.29 8.02 -29.00
C GLY A 109 -27.09 6.62 -28.38
N ALA A 110 -25.86 6.33 -27.87
CA ALA A 110 -25.61 5.10 -27.13
C ALA A 110 -26.41 5.04 -25.81
N LEU A 111 -26.57 6.16 -25.09
CA LEU A 111 -27.40 6.21 -23.89
C LEU A 111 -28.86 5.95 -24.19
N ASP A 112 -29.37 6.47 -25.32
CA ASP A 112 -30.72 6.18 -25.77
C ASP A 112 -30.87 4.70 -26.18
N ALA A 113 -29.88 4.12 -26.89
CA ALA A 113 -29.90 2.70 -27.23
C ALA A 113 -29.92 1.80 -25.97
N VAL A 114 -29.22 2.16 -24.92
CA VAL A 114 -29.28 1.46 -23.62
C VAL A 114 -30.68 1.48 -23.03
N ARG A 115 -31.38 2.61 -23.12
CA ARG A 115 -32.78 2.72 -22.63
C ARG A 115 -33.75 1.75 -23.35
N PHE A 116 -33.47 1.42 -24.60
CA PHE A 116 -34.24 0.40 -25.34
C PHE A 116 -33.75 -1.03 -25.04
N LEU A 117 -32.48 -1.22 -24.82
CA LEU A 117 -31.90 -2.54 -24.50
C LEU A 117 -32.30 -3.03 -23.09
N SER A 118 -32.38 -2.13 -22.13
CA SER A 118 -32.66 -2.48 -20.72
C SER A 118 -33.99 -3.21 -20.53
N PRO A 119 -35.15 -2.70 -21.02
CA PRO A 119 -36.43 -3.44 -20.92
C PRO A 119 -36.41 -4.73 -21.75
N ALA A 120 -35.79 -4.74 -22.92
CA ALA A 120 -35.71 -5.97 -23.76
C ALA A 120 -34.95 -7.10 -23.04
N LEU A 121 -33.89 -6.76 -22.27
CA LEU A 121 -33.17 -7.72 -21.42
C LEU A 121 -34.02 -8.19 -20.22
N ALA A 122 -34.81 -7.31 -19.63
CA ALA A 122 -35.65 -7.64 -18.48
C ALA A 122 -36.80 -8.60 -18.86
N GLU A 123 -37.31 -8.52 -20.10
CA GLU A 123 -38.35 -9.41 -20.64
C GLU A 123 -37.77 -10.71 -21.21
N ALA A 124 -36.47 -10.78 -21.42
CA ALA A 124 -35.81 -11.91 -22.06
C ALA A 124 -35.79 -13.14 -21.15
N LYS A 125 -36.14 -14.31 -21.72
CA LYS A 125 -36.01 -15.58 -21.01
C LYS A 125 -34.60 -16.13 -21.19
N LEU A 126 -33.71 -15.73 -20.31
CA LEU A 126 -32.31 -16.11 -20.35
C LEU A 126 -31.94 -17.11 -19.24
N SER A 127 -30.92 -17.92 -19.49
CA SER A 127 -30.31 -18.74 -18.46
C SER A 127 -29.72 -17.85 -17.36
N PRO A 128 -29.58 -18.35 -16.11
CA PRO A 128 -29.00 -17.54 -15.01
C PRO A 128 -27.61 -16.97 -15.31
N SER A 129 -26.80 -17.69 -16.11
CA SER A 129 -25.48 -17.25 -16.51
C SER A 129 -25.52 -16.13 -17.55
N ALA A 130 -26.36 -16.24 -18.56
CA ALA A 130 -26.57 -15.22 -19.60
C ALA A 130 -27.19 -13.96 -19.01
N ALA A 131 -28.22 -14.11 -18.18
CA ALA A 131 -28.88 -13.00 -17.49
C ALA A 131 -27.87 -12.21 -16.62
N LYS A 132 -27.08 -12.91 -15.82
CA LYS A 132 -26.07 -12.27 -14.95
C LYS A 132 -24.98 -11.55 -15.75
N ALA A 133 -24.54 -12.13 -16.87
CA ALA A 133 -23.54 -11.49 -17.74
C ALA A 133 -24.14 -10.24 -18.40
N ALA A 134 -25.33 -10.32 -18.92
CA ALA A 134 -26.03 -9.21 -19.57
C ALA A 134 -26.37 -8.07 -18.60
N GLU A 135 -26.85 -8.40 -17.38
CA GLU A 135 -27.12 -7.41 -16.33
C GLU A 135 -25.82 -6.66 -15.91
N ARG A 136 -24.71 -7.42 -15.73
CA ARG A 136 -23.41 -6.80 -15.43
C ARG A 136 -22.96 -5.89 -16.56
N GLY A 137 -23.03 -6.37 -17.81
CA GLY A 137 -22.63 -5.62 -18.99
C GLY A 137 -23.46 -4.35 -19.17
N LEU A 138 -24.77 -4.45 -18.98
CA LEU A 138 -25.65 -3.28 -19.01
C LEU A 138 -25.22 -2.23 -17.99
N GLY A 139 -25.01 -2.63 -16.72
CA GLY A 139 -24.56 -1.73 -15.67
C GLY A 139 -23.17 -1.12 -15.93
N ASP A 140 -22.24 -1.87 -16.55
CA ASP A 140 -20.92 -1.35 -16.90
C ASP A 140 -20.99 -0.35 -18.06
N VAL A 141 -21.85 -0.58 -19.04
CA VAL A 141 -22.11 0.36 -20.15
C VAL A 141 -22.82 1.63 -19.64
N GLU A 142 -23.84 1.49 -18.78
CA GLU A 142 -24.51 2.63 -18.13
C GLU A 142 -23.53 3.48 -17.32
N ASP A 143 -22.68 2.85 -16.50
CA ASP A 143 -21.63 3.53 -15.73
C ASP A 143 -20.62 4.25 -16.64
N ALA A 144 -20.25 3.65 -17.77
CA ALA A 144 -19.34 4.23 -18.74
C ALA A 144 -19.97 5.40 -19.53
N LEU A 145 -21.26 5.37 -19.75
CA LEU A 145 -22.01 6.45 -20.41
C LEU A 145 -22.46 7.55 -19.45
N ALA A 146 -22.37 7.34 -18.13
CA ALA A 146 -22.79 8.29 -17.12
C ALA A 146 -22.02 9.63 -17.20
N PRO A 147 -22.65 10.77 -16.84
CA PRO A 147 -22.00 12.08 -16.90
C PRO A 147 -20.85 12.20 -15.90
N ASP A 148 -20.86 11.42 -14.83
CA ASP A 148 -19.84 11.35 -13.80
C ASP A 148 -18.77 10.26 -14.05
N ALA A 149 -18.74 9.68 -15.27
CA ALA A 149 -17.77 8.67 -15.66
C ALA A 149 -16.33 9.21 -15.59
N TYR A 150 -15.43 8.40 -15.03
CA TYR A 150 -14.01 8.74 -14.82
C TYR A 150 -13.32 9.22 -16.11
N TRP A 151 -13.49 8.52 -17.23
CA TRP A 151 -12.84 8.87 -18.49
C TRP A 151 -13.28 10.24 -19.05
N ARG A 152 -14.49 10.74 -18.68
CA ARG A 152 -14.99 12.06 -19.08
C ARG A 152 -14.38 13.20 -18.26
N ALA A 153 -13.81 12.89 -17.12
CA ALA A 153 -13.28 13.90 -16.22
C ALA A 153 -11.94 14.47 -16.70
N LYS A 154 -11.65 15.72 -16.29
CA LYS A 154 -10.35 16.36 -16.55
C LYS A 154 -9.21 15.51 -15.96
N THR A 155 -8.08 15.47 -16.65
CA THR A 155 -6.90 14.67 -16.27
C THR A 155 -6.51 14.84 -14.79
N TRP A 156 -6.47 16.06 -14.27
CA TRP A 156 -6.11 16.30 -12.88
C TRP A 156 -7.08 15.64 -11.90
N LYS A 157 -8.40 15.61 -12.20
CA LYS A 157 -9.38 14.90 -11.36
C LYS A 157 -9.16 13.40 -11.37
N ARG A 158 -8.86 12.84 -12.55
CA ARG A 158 -8.54 11.43 -12.72
C ARG A 158 -7.30 11.05 -11.92
N VAL A 159 -6.23 11.84 -12.06
CA VAL A 159 -4.99 11.66 -11.29
C VAL A 159 -5.23 11.80 -9.79
N ALA A 160 -5.98 12.83 -9.35
CA ALA A 160 -6.27 13.06 -7.93
C ALA A 160 -7.01 11.88 -7.30
N VAL A 161 -8.01 11.31 -8.01
CA VAL A 161 -8.78 10.16 -7.50
C VAL A 161 -7.90 8.93 -7.35
N ILE A 162 -7.07 8.63 -8.36
CA ILE A 162 -6.20 7.45 -8.28
C ILE A 162 -5.04 7.66 -7.30
N PHE A 163 -4.47 8.86 -7.22
CA PHE A 163 -3.42 9.17 -6.23
C PHE A 163 -3.94 9.12 -4.79
N ALA A 164 -5.24 9.32 -4.57
CA ALA A 164 -5.82 9.45 -3.24
C ALA A 164 -5.66 8.19 -2.36
N GLY A 165 -5.69 6.99 -2.95
CA GLY A 165 -5.43 5.75 -2.23
C GLY A 165 -4.01 5.69 -1.67
N PRO A 166 -2.98 5.70 -2.53
CA PRO A 166 -1.59 5.78 -2.09
C PRO A 166 -1.30 6.98 -1.18
N GLY A 167 -1.89 8.14 -1.49
CA GLY A 167 -1.77 9.35 -0.68
C GLY A 167 -2.31 9.19 0.74
N ALA A 168 -3.45 8.52 0.90
CA ALA A 168 -4.02 8.21 2.21
C ALA A 168 -3.10 7.29 3.04
N ASN A 169 -2.52 6.27 2.43
CA ASN A 169 -1.55 5.39 3.08
C ASN A 169 -0.26 6.12 3.45
N LEU A 170 0.22 7.02 2.60
CA LEU A 170 1.39 7.85 2.89
C LEU A 170 1.13 8.78 4.10
N LEU A 171 0.00 9.47 4.10
CA LEU A 171 -0.40 10.34 5.21
C LEU A 171 -0.59 9.55 6.51
N PHE A 172 -1.17 8.36 6.44
CA PHE A 172 -1.32 7.48 7.59
C PHE A 172 0.04 7.02 8.14
N ALA A 173 0.98 6.65 7.28
CA ALA A 173 2.34 6.28 7.71
C ALA A 173 3.03 7.42 8.45
N ILE A 174 2.98 8.66 7.93
CA ILE A 174 3.53 9.84 8.57
C ILE A 174 2.86 10.08 9.92
N ALA A 175 1.52 10.00 9.98
CA ALA A 175 0.77 10.22 11.20
C ALA A 175 1.11 9.20 12.30
N ILE A 176 1.22 7.91 11.92
CA ILE A 176 1.54 6.85 12.89
C ILE A 176 2.99 6.96 13.38
N PHE A 177 3.95 7.29 12.51
CA PHE A 177 5.33 7.53 12.93
C PHE A 177 5.43 8.73 13.89
N ALA A 178 4.71 9.81 13.59
CA ALA A 178 4.66 10.97 14.48
C ALA A 178 4.03 10.60 15.84
N ALA A 179 2.94 9.83 15.84
CA ALA A 179 2.28 9.38 17.06
C ALA A 179 3.20 8.47 17.90
N VAL A 180 3.90 7.54 17.27
CA VAL A 180 4.88 6.68 17.95
C VAL A 180 6.00 7.51 18.56
N LEU A 181 6.56 8.47 17.82
CA LEU A 181 7.61 9.36 18.32
C LEU A 181 7.14 10.21 19.50
N MET A 182 5.88 10.67 19.49
CA MET A 182 5.29 11.41 20.62
C MET A 182 5.02 10.51 21.84
N ALA A 183 4.63 9.25 21.60
CA ALA A 183 4.31 8.28 22.65
C ALA A 183 5.54 7.65 23.29
N LEU A 184 6.71 7.71 22.62
CA LEU A 184 7.96 7.20 23.18
C LEU A 184 8.27 7.92 24.49
N SER A 185 8.42 7.12 25.55
CA SER A 185 8.85 7.64 26.85
C SER A 185 10.27 8.22 26.72
N PRO A 186 10.59 9.28 27.47
CA PRO A 186 11.96 9.75 27.54
C PRO A 186 12.88 8.61 27.97
N ALA A 187 13.85 8.31 27.15
CA ALA A 187 14.86 7.27 27.41
C ALA A 187 16.22 7.89 27.70
N TYR A 188 17.01 7.22 28.50
CA TYR A 188 18.42 7.63 28.73
C TYR A 188 19.28 7.19 27.56
N ARG A 189 20.01 8.12 26.96
CA ARG A 189 20.88 7.90 25.80
C ARG A 189 22.27 8.47 26.00
N LEU A 190 23.24 7.82 25.37
CA LEU A 190 24.62 8.34 25.31
C LEU A 190 24.88 9.13 24.03
N GLY A 191 24.12 8.92 22.97
CA GLY A 191 24.26 9.66 21.71
C GLY A 191 25.19 8.98 20.71
N PHE A 192 25.01 7.71 20.45
CA PHE A 192 25.67 6.99 19.35
C PHE A 192 24.69 6.12 18.56
N GLU A 193 25.07 5.79 17.35
CA GLU A 193 24.36 4.87 16.49
C GLU A 193 25.08 3.50 16.50
N PRO A 194 24.40 2.39 16.84
CA PRO A 194 25.00 1.07 16.75
C PRO A 194 25.16 0.64 15.29
N ARG A 195 26.12 -0.23 15.02
CA ARG A 195 26.23 -0.88 13.71
C ARG A 195 25.19 -1.98 13.60
N VAL A 196 24.50 -2.01 12.45
CA VAL A 196 23.54 -3.04 12.10
C VAL A 196 24.21 -4.00 11.14
N THR A 197 24.03 -5.31 11.35
CA THR A 197 24.51 -6.36 10.41
C THR A 197 23.67 -6.40 9.14
N LYS A 198 24.11 -7.16 8.15
CA LYS A 198 23.31 -7.42 6.92
C LYS A 198 21.96 -8.10 7.21
N ASP A 199 21.89 -8.85 8.30
CA ASP A 199 20.70 -9.58 8.75
C ASP A 199 19.83 -8.72 9.70
N ASN A 200 20.05 -7.41 9.70
CA ASN A 200 19.32 -6.41 10.49
C ASN A 200 19.42 -6.59 12.02
N THR A 201 20.48 -7.26 12.50
CA THR A 201 20.76 -7.45 13.93
C THR A 201 21.59 -6.28 14.46
N LEU A 202 21.19 -5.73 15.60
CA LEU A 202 21.98 -4.72 16.31
C LEU A 202 23.25 -5.35 16.87
N THR A 203 24.36 -4.62 16.74
CA THR A 203 25.63 -5.03 17.36
C THR A 203 26.03 -4.05 18.46
N ALA A 204 26.85 -4.49 19.40
CA ALA A 204 27.46 -3.61 20.39
C ALA A 204 28.55 -2.68 19.79
N THR A 205 28.83 -2.77 18.48
CA THR A 205 29.81 -1.92 17.79
C THR A 205 29.18 -0.60 17.39
N ILE A 206 29.86 0.49 17.65
CA ILE A 206 29.43 1.84 17.32
C ILE A 206 29.68 2.10 15.82
N ASN A 207 28.65 2.51 15.11
CA ASN A 207 28.76 2.98 13.73
C ASN A 207 29.22 4.45 13.71
N ARG A 208 28.54 5.29 14.46
CA ARG A 208 28.81 6.73 14.53
C ARG A 208 28.47 7.28 15.92
N VAL A 209 29.29 8.22 16.42
CA VAL A 209 28.99 9.03 17.59
C VAL A 209 28.35 10.33 17.11
N LEU A 210 27.29 10.77 17.81
CA LEU A 210 26.58 12.00 17.48
C LEU A 210 27.36 13.19 18.15
N PRO A 211 27.44 14.33 17.45
CA PRO A 211 28.08 15.52 18.02
C PRO A 211 27.32 16.08 19.23
N ASP A 212 28.00 16.76 20.12
CA ASP A 212 27.44 17.40 21.31
C ASP A 212 26.67 16.41 22.22
N THR A 213 27.18 15.19 22.41
CA THR A 213 26.56 14.15 23.22
C THR A 213 27.50 13.54 24.25
N PRO A 214 26.98 12.95 25.35
CA PRO A 214 27.79 12.26 26.35
C PRO A 214 28.72 11.19 25.77
N ALA A 215 28.37 10.56 24.67
CA ALA A 215 29.22 9.59 23.99
C ALA A 215 30.49 10.26 23.40
N GLU A 216 30.35 11.46 22.83
CA GLU A 216 31.48 12.22 22.31
C GLU A 216 32.36 12.73 23.45
N GLU A 217 31.76 13.31 24.51
CA GLU A 217 32.45 13.82 25.66
C GLU A 217 33.32 12.77 26.36
N VAL A 218 32.82 11.51 26.46
CA VAL A 218 33.57 10.41 27.07
C VAL A 218 34.62 9.81 26.15
N GLY A 219 34.69 10.26 24.90
CA GLY A 219 35.67 9.83 23.92
C GLY A 219 35.35 8.51 23.20
N LEU A 220 34.07 8.10 23.11
CA LEU A 220 33.61 7.01 22.23
C LEU A 220 33.89 7.40 20.78
N ARG A 221 34.15 6.41 19.93
CA ARG A 221 34.44 6.60 18.51
C ARG A 221 33.72 5.56 17.65
N GLY A 222 33.49 5.89 16.40
CA GLY A 222 33.04 4.91 15.43
C GLY A 222 34.03 3.75 15.30
N GLY A 223 33.52 2.52 15.33
CA GLY A 223 34.34 1.29 15.35
C GLY A 223 34.57 0.70 16.73
N ASP A 224 34.34 1.45 17.83
CA ASP A 224 34.40 0.88 19.19
C ASP A 224 33.33 -0.18 19.38
N ARG A 225 33.64 -1.26 20.09
CA ARG A 225 32.70 -2.25 20.56
C ARG A 225 32.52 -2.11 22.07
N ILE A 226 31.29 -1.86 22.50
CA ILE A 226 30.98 -1.83 23.93
C ILE A 226 30.95 -3.27 24.45
N ALA A 227 31.91 -3.67 25.25
CA ALA A 227 32.03 -5.02 25.80
C ALA A 227 31.33 -5.15 27.15
N ALA A 228 31.37 -4.11 28.01
CA ALA A 228 30.67 -4.12 29.30
C ALA A 228 30.21 -2.73 29.70
N ILE A 229 29.15 -2.67 30.52
CA ILE A 229 28.66 -1.46 31.18
C ILE A 229 28.64 -1.72 32.69
N ASN A 230 29.33 -0.90 33.47
CA ASN A 230 29.51 -1.08 34.91
C ASN A 230 30.02 -2.48 35.30
N GLY A 231 30.89 -3.08 34.47
CA GLY A 231 31.45 -4.41 34.68
C GLY A 231 30.50 -5.58 34.24
N VAL A 232 29.30 -5.29 33.79
CA VAL A 232 28.36 -6.30 33.24
C VAL A 232 28.55 -6.40 31.75
N ALA A 233 28.86 -7.57 31.22
CA ALA A 233 29.04 -7.80 29.80
C ALA A 233 27.73 -7.51 29.04
N VAL A 234 27.86 -6.87 27.89
CA VAL A 234 26.72 -6.50 27.03
C VAL A 234 26.95 -6.92 25.59
N ASP A 235 25.86 -7.19 24.90
CA ASP A 235 25.79 -7.43 23.45
C ASP A 235 24.94 -6.36 22.76
N GLY A 236 24.69 -6.50 21.47
CA GLY A 236 23.92 -5.52 20.69
C GLY A 236 22.55 -5.21 21.26
N ASP A 237 21.86 -6.21 21.78
CA ASP A 237 20.48 -6.09 22.27
C ASP A 237 20.42 -5.58 23.71
N SER A 238 21.45 -5.82 24.52
CA SER A 238 21.50 -5.48 25.95
C SER A 238 22.14 -4.11 26.25
N VAL A 239 22.90 -3.53 25.31
CA VAL A 239 23.52 -2.19 25.47
C VAL A 239 22.49 -1.12 25.82
N ARG A 240 21.42 -1.03 25.05
CA ARG A 240 20.37 -0.03 25.25
C ARG A 240 19.62 -0.21 26.57
N PRO A 241 19.11 -1.40 26.90
CA PRO A 241 18.50 -1.67 28.20
C PRO A 241 19.42 -1.33 29.40
N ALA A 242 20.72 -1.64 29.30
CA ALA A 242 21.68 -1.34 30.36
C ALA A 242 21.86 0.19 30.57
N ILE A 243 21.88 0.96 29.47
CA ILE A 243 21.93 2.42 29.55
C ILE A 243 20.65 2.98 30.17
N GLU A 244 19.49 2.50 29.73
CA GLU A 244 18.18 2.90 30.25
C GLU A 244 18.02 2.56 31.75
N ALA A 245 18.45 1.38 32.17
CA ALA A 245 18.40 0.93 33.55
C ALA A 245 19.28 1.77 34.49
N SER A 246 20.27 2.51 33.99
CA SER A 246 21.08 3.41 34.79
C SER A 246 20.28 4.54 35.44
N GLY A 247 19.14 4.92 34.83
CA GLY A 247 18.32 6.04 35.32
C GLY A 247 19.08 7.38 35.35
N GLY A 248 20.11 7.54 34.50
CA GLY A 248 20.99 8.73 34.47
C GLY A 248 22.11 8.73 35.51
N LYS A 249 22.30 7.61 36.23
CA LYS A 249 23.47 7.45 37.09
C LYS A 249 24.73 7.31 36.23
N PRO A 250 25.92 7.69 36.78
CA PRO A 250 27.18 7.54 36.06
C PRO A 250 27.43 6.09 35.62
N LEU A 251 27.83 5.92 34.37
CA LEU A 251 28.15 4.64 33.74
C LEU A 251 29.67 4.58 33.48
N ARG A 252 30.27 3.43 33.70
CA ARG A 252 31.61 3.08 33.22
C ARG A 252 31.45 2.14 32.04
N LEU A 253 32.10 2.46 30.92
CA LEU A 253 32.03 1.68 29.69
C LEU A 253 33.36 0.97 29.48
N THR A 254 33.33 -0.33 29.34
CA THR A 254 34.47 -1.11 28.84
C THR A 254 34.33 -1.26 27.36
N VAL A 255 35.24 -0.71 26.57
CA VAL A 255 35.17 -0.75 25.10
C VAL A 255 36.40 -1.43 24.51
N GLU A 256 36.19 -2.16 23.44
CA GLU A 256 37.25 -2.72 22.60
C GLU A 256 37.48 -1.81 21.40
N ARG A 257 38.69 -1.27 21.31
CA ARG A 257 39.17 -0.38 20.24
C ARG A 257 40.45 -0.92 19.63
N ARG A 258 40.38 -1.37 18.38
CA ARG A 258 41.54 -1.94 17.62
C ARG A 258 42.28 -3.07 18.37
N GLY A 259 41.56 -3.89 19.14
CA GLY A 259 42.10 -5.01 19.90
C GLY A 259 42.59 -4.66 21.32
N GLU A 260 42.53 -3.37 21.70
CA GLU A 260 42.81 -2.94 23.05
C GLU A 260 41.53 -2.72 23.86
N THR A 261 41.52 -3.09 25.11
CA THR A 261 40.41 -2.83 26.04
C THR A 261 40.65 -1.52 26.77
N LEU A 262 39.70 -0.61 26.65
CA LEU A 262 39.76 0.72 27.29
C LEU A 262 38.58 0.88 28.25
N GLU A 263 38.81 1.49 29.38
CA GLU A 263 37.75 1.95 30.28
C GLU A 263 37.48 3.44 30.03
N LEU A 264 36.25 3.76 29.71
CA LEU A 264 35.78 5.13 29.49
C LEU A 264 34.74 5.52 30.54
N GLY A 265 34.78 6.75 30.98
CA GLY A 265 33.83 7.29 31.96
C GLY A 265 34.47 7.72 33.25
N PRO A 266 33.67 8.10 34.24
CA PRO A 266 32.20 7.95 34.29
C PRO A 266 31.48 8.92 33.37
N VAL A 267 30.50 8.41 32.63
CA VAL A 267 29.61 9.18 31.72
C VAL A 267 28.16 9.08 32.18
N ARG A 268 27.40 10.15 32.07
CA ARG A 268 25.99 10.14 32.39
C ARG A 268 25.17 10.16 31.10
N ALA A 269 24.26 9.20 30.97
CA ALA A 269 23.30 9.22 29.89
C ALA A 269 22.30 10.37 30.06
N GLU A 270 22.11 11.12 29.02
CA GLU A 270 21.10 12.19 29.00
C GLU A 270 19.71 11.65 28.80
N ARG A 271 18.76 12.23 29.52
CA ARG A 271 17.36 11.91 29.33
C ARG A 271 16.82 12.63 28.09
N SER A 272 16.43 11.87 27.06
CA SER A 272 15.78 12.48 25.90
C SER A 272 14.47 13.16 26.32
N GLU A 273 14.21 14.34 25.79
CA GLU A 273 12.92 15.02 25.99
C GLU A 273 11.81 14.34 25.19
N ARG A 274 10.57 14.45 25.69
CA ARG A 274 9.40 14.09 24.88
C ARG A 274 9.33 15.02 23.67
N LEU A 275 9.18 14.44 22.50
CA LEU A 275 9.02 15.21 21.28
C LEU A 275 7.64 15.85 21.24
N GLY A 276 7.58 17.17 21.08
CA GLY A 276 6.34 17.87 20.77
C GLY A 276 5.85 17.57 19.34
N LEU A 277 4.58 17.86 19.07
CA LEU A 277 3.93 17.55 17.80
C LEU A 277 4.75 17.97 16.56
N PHE A 278 5.21 19.21 16.50
CA PHE A 278 5.97 19.72 15.35
C PHE A 278 7.28 18.97 15.11
N LYS A 279 8.04 18.71 16.19
CA LYS A 279 9.29 17.93 16.09
C LYS A 279 9.02 16.50 15.66
N SER A 280 7.95 15.87 16.18
CA SER A 280 7.55 14.51 15.81
C SER A 280 7.12 14.41 14.35
N VAL A 281 6.32 15.35 13.85
CA VAL A 281 5.91 15.40 12.45
C VAL A 281 7.12 15.61 11.54
N ARG A 282 8.02 16.54 11.86
CA ARG A 282 9.23 16.76 11.07
C ARG A 282 10.10 15.51 11.02
N GLN A 283 10.36 14.87 12.16
CA GLN A 283 11.15 13.64 12.20
C GLN A 283 10.46 12.48 11.49
N SER A 284 9.13 12.40 11.54
CA SER A 284 8.39 11.38 10.79
C SER A 284 8.50 11.58 9.28
N LEU A 285 8.53 12.82 8.79
CA LEU A 285 8.78 13.14 7.39
C LEU A 285 10.20 12.74 6.97
N ASP A 286 11.21 13.09 7.78
CA ASP A 286 12.60 12.72 7.53
C ASP A 286 12.77 11.18 7.50
N TYR A 287 12.13 10.48 8.44
CA TYR A 287 12.12 9.03 8.49
C TYR A 287 11.40 8.40 7.29
N THR A 288 10.23 8.93 6.93
CA THR A 288 9.47 8.51 5.74
C THR A 288 10.32 8.67 4.48
N TRP A 289 11.02 9.80 4.32
CA TRP A 289 11.92 10.02 3.20
C TRP A 289 13.11 9.04 3.19
N TYR A 290 13.72 8.79 4.35
CA TYR A 290 14.78 7.80 4.48
C TYR A 290 14.31 6.40 4.05
N VAL A 291 13.18 5.92 4.58
CA VAL A 291 12.60 4.61 4.24
C VAL A 291 12.20 4.54 2.76
N THR A 292 11.65 5.63 2.21
CA THR A 292 11.32 5.72 0.78
C THR A 292 12.54 5.48 -0.11
N LYS A 293 13.71 6.08 0.24
CA LYS A 293 14.95 5.82 -0.49
C LYS A 293 15.41 4.36 -0.38
N GLN A 294 15.26 3.75 0.79
CA GLN A 294 15.63 2.35 0.99
C GLN A 294 14.74 1.42 0.15
N ILE A 295 13.41 1.64 0.17
CA ILE A 295 12.46 0.88 -0.65
C ILE A 295 12.78 1.07 -2.14
N GLY A 296 13.02 2.31 -2.58
CA GLY A 296 13.42 2.60 -3.97
C GLY A 296 14.70 1.87 -4.36
N GLY A 297 15.70 1.83 -3.47
CA GLY A 297 16.92 1.07 -3.67
C GLY A 297 16.68 -0.44 -3.78
N THR A 298 15.80 -1.00 -2.95
CA THR A 298 15.42 -2.42 -3.03
C THR A 298 14.70 -2.73 -4.34
N VAL A 299 13.75 -1.88 -4.75
CA VAL A 299 13.07 -2.03 -6.06
C VAL A 299 14.09 -1.98 -7.21
N GLY A 300 15.08 -1.08 -7.15
CA GLY A 300 16.18 -1.04 -8.12
C GLY A 300 16.98 -2.35 -8.15
N ARG A 301 17.33 -2.92 -6.97
CA ARG A 301 18.03 -4.21 -6.88
C ARG A 301 17.18 -5.40 -7.37
N LEU A 302 15.86 -5.32 -7.28
CA LEU A 302 14.98 -6.36 -7.87
C LEU A 302 15.12 -6.43 -9.40
N VAL A 303 15.29 -5.30 -10.05
CA VAL A 303 15.51 -5.23 -11.50
C VAL A 303 16.85 -5.88 -11.89
N THR A 304 17.89 -5.75 -11.06
CA THR A 304 19.22 -6.37 -11.26
C THR A 304 19.29 -7.81 -10.77
N GLY A 305 18.27 -8.31 -10.06
CA GLY A 305 18.17 -9.70 -9.58
C GLY A 305 18.66 -9.94 -8.14
N ASP A 306 19.27 -8.94 -7.50
CA ASP A 306 19.92 -9.10 -6.19
C ASP A 306 18.96 -8.97 -4.97
N GLY A 307 17.76 -8.43 -5.17
CA GLY A 307 16.81 -8.13 -4.08
C GLY A 307 15.76 -9.24 -3.78
N ARG A 308 15.81 -10.39 -4.45
CA ARG A 308 14.75 -11.41 -4.38
C ARG A 308 14.46 -11.94 -2.98
N LYS A 309 15.48 -12.08 -2.14
CA LYS A 309 15.35 -12.59 -0.75
C LYS A 309 14.70 -11.59 0.20
N GLU A 310 14.60 -10.33 -0.19
CA GLU A 310 14.00 -9.26 0.62
C GLU A 310 12.46 -9.17 0.44
N ILE A 311 11.90 -9.91 -0.53
CA ILE A 311 10.46 -9.91 -0.81
C ILE A 311 9.76 -10.84 0.18
N SER A 312 8.71 -10.32 0.82
CA SER A 312 7.76 -11.09 1.63
C SER A 312 6.39 -11.10 0.99
N SER A 313 5.65 -12.19 1.16
CA SER A 313 4.26 -12.30 0.78
C SER A 313 3.33 -11.73 1.88
N PRO A 314 2.02 -11.63 1.64
CA PRO A 314 1.06 -11.28 2.69
C PRO A 314 1.14 -12.21 3.93
N VAL A 315 1.57 -13.45 3.77
CA VAL A 315 1.77 -14.41 4.88
C VAL A 315 2.91 -13.94 5.78
N GLY A 316 4.07 -13.60 5.21
CA GLY A 316 5.21 -13.07 5.97
C GLY A 316 4.90 -11.72 6.64
N ILE A 317 4.09 -10.86 5.99
CA ILE A 317 3.63 -9.60 6.58
C ILE A 317 2.79 -9.86 7.84
N VAL A 318 1.84 -10.80 7.78
CA VAL A 318 0.98 -11.16 8.93
C VAL A 318 1.82 -11.75 10.07
N GLN A 319 2.78 -12.61 9.76
CA GLN A 319 3.69 -13.19 10.76
C GLN A 319 4.58 -12.13 11.41
N GLY A 320 5.22 -11.28 10.61
CA GLY A 320 6.03 -10.17 11.12
C GLY A 320 5.20 -9.22 11.99
N SER A 321 3.93 -8.98 11.63
CA SER A 321 2.99 -8.19 12.45
C SER A 321 2.68 -8.86 13.79
N SER A 322 2.54 -10.19 13.82
CA SER A 322 2.33 -10.95 15.04
C SER A 322 3.55 -10.86 15.98
N GLN A 323 4.75 -11.04 15.44
CA GLN A 323 6.00 -10.92 16.19
C GLN A 323 6.24 -9.48 16.71
N ALA A 324 5.95 -8.48 15.89
CA ALA A 324 6.07 -7.09 16.29
C ALA A 324 5.13 -6.73 17.46
N LEU A 325 3.93 -7.32 17.49
CA LEU A 325 2.98 -7.13 18.59
C LEU A 325 3.50 -7.74 19.90
N GLU A 326 4.20 -8.87 19.85
CA GLU A 326 4.86 -9.48 21.02
C GLU A 326 5.97 -8.61 21.58
N GLN A 327 6.65 -7.85 20.72
CA GLN A 327 7.68 -6.88 21.12
C GLN A 327 7.10 -5.57 21.68
N GLY A 328 5.79 -5.36 21.54
CA GLY A 328 5.06 -4.23 22.09
C GLY A 328 4.35 -3.36 21.06
N ALA A 329 3.39 -2.56 21.55
CA ALA A 329 2.53 -1.74 20.71
C ALA A 329 3.30 -0.74 19.83
N SER A 330 4.39 -0.15 20.32
CA SER A 330 5.22 0.80 19.55
C SER A 330 5.86 0.13 18.34
N THR A 331 6.39 -1.10 18.50
CA THR A 331 7.00 -1.88 17.42
C THR A 331 5.95 -2.26 16.38
N TYR A 332 4.79 -2.74 16.83
CA TYR A 332 3.68 -3.05 15.94
C TYR A 332 3.20 -1.85 15.13
N LEU A 333 2.98 -0.70 15.78
CA LEU A 333 2.56 0.52 15.11
C LEU A 333 3.61 1.02 14.11
N THR A 334 4.91 0.93 14.46
CA THR A 334 5.99 1.27 13.54
C THR A 334 5.96 0.36 12.30
N LEU A 335 5.81 -0.95 12.50
CA LEU A 335 5.70 -1.89 11.38
C LEU A 335 4.46 -1.61 10.53
N LEU A 336 3.31 -1.32 11.15
CA LEU A 336 2.09 -0.95 10.44
C LEU A 336 2.29 0.31 9.57
N GLY A 337 3.01 1.31 10.09
CA GLY A 337 3.42 2.50 9.33
C GLY A 337 4.34 2.16 8.15
N LEU A 338 5.31 1.26 8.34
CA LEU A 338 6.20 0.78 7.27
C LEU A 338 5.44 0.02 6.17
N ILE A 339 4.50 -0.84 6.54
CA ILE A 339 3.63 -1.55 5.59
C ILE A 339 2.77 -0.54 4.81
N SER A 340 2.17 0.44 5.51
CA SER A 340 1.38 1.48 4.87
C SER A 340 2.18 2.30 3.85
N LEU A 341 3.41 2.69 4.22
CA LEU A 341 4.33 3.39 3.32
C LEU A 341 4.72 2.52 2.11
N SER A 342 5.01 1.24 2.34
CA SER A 342 5.32 0.28 1.27
C SER A 342 4.16 0.11 0.30
N LEU A 343 2.91 -0.02 0.82
CA LEU A 343 1.70 -0.08 -0.01
C LEU A 343 1.52 1.19 -0.84
N ALA A 344 1.76 2.37 -0.25
CA ALA A 344 1.69 3.64 -0.97
C ALA A 344 2.69 3.68 -2.13
N LEU A 345 3.95 3.35 -1.87
CA LEU A 345 5.03 3.42 -2.85
C LEU A 345 4.88 2.36 -3.97
N LEU A 346 4.53 1.13 -3.61
CA LEU A 346 4.31 0.06 -4.58
C LEU A 346 3.13 0.39 -5.49
N ASN A 347 2.02 0.90 -4.94
CA ASN A 347 0.88 1.32 -5.74
C ASN A 347 1.17 2.53 -6.63
N LEU A 348 2.18 3.34 -6.34
CA LEU A 348 2.62 4.44 -7.20
C LEU A 348 3.57 4.01 -8.34
N LEU A 349 4.01 2.76 -8.40
CA LEU A 349 4.79 2.28 -9.54
C LEU A 349 3.97 2.40 -10.84
N PRO A 350 4.57 2.89 -11.95
CA PRO A 350 3.86 3.13 -13.21
C PRO A 350 3.58 1.81 -13.95
N LEU A 351 2.92 0.89 -13.29
CA LEU A 351 2.65 -0.48 -13.74
C LEU A 351 1.18 -0.84 -13.50
N LEU A 352 0.41 -1.14 -14.55
CA LEU A 352 -0.91 -1.73 -14.38
C LEU A 352 -0.80 -3.16 -13.81
N PRO A 353 -1.68 -3.60 -12.93
CA PRO A 353 -2.93 -2.95 -12.50
C PRO A 353 -2.82 -2.01 -11.30
N LEU A 354 -1.61 -1.57 -10.93
CA LEU A 354 -1.41 -0.66 -9.80
C LEU A 354 -1.89 0.75 -10.14
N ASP A 355 -2.18 1.56 -9.12
CA ASP A 355 -2.66 2.94 -9.26
C ASP A 355 -1.72 3.82 -10.09
N GLY A 356 -0.41 3.68 -9.89
CA GLY A 356 0.60 4.40 -10.65
C GLY A 356 0.51 4.16 -12.16
N GLY A 357 0.10 2.97 -12.58
CA GLY A 357 -0.20 2.67 -13.98
C GLY A 357 -1.37 3.48 -14.50
N HIS A 358 -2.47 3.55 -13.76
CA HIS A 358 -3.64 4.37 -14.12
C HIS A 358 -3.30 5.87 -14.15
N ILE A 359 -2.46 6.35 -13.22
CA ILE A 359 -1.95 7.72 -13.22
C ILE A 359 -1.14 7.98 -14.49
N ALA A 360 -0.18 7.10 -14.81
CA ALA A 360 0.67 7.23 -16.00
C ALA A 360 -0.17 7.28 -17.28
N PHE A 361 -1.14 6.38 -17.44
CA PHE A 361 -2.05 6.38 -18.59
C PHE A 361 -2.89 7.65 -18.67
N SER A 362 -3.43 8.13 -17.53
CA SER A 362 -4.20 9.38 -17.48
C SER A 362 -3.36 10.59 -17.87
N LEU A 363 -2.09 10.65 -17.49
CA LEU A 363 -1.16 11.72 -17.87
C LEU A 363 -0.83 11.63 -19.36
N VAL A 364 -0.52 10.43 -19.88
CA VAL A 364 -0.24 10.24 -21.32
C VAL A 364 -1.44 10.65 -22.17
N GLU A 365 -2.66 10.25 -21.79
CA GLU A 365 -3.86 10.70 -22.50
C GLU A 365 -4.07 12.20 -22.42
N GLY A 366 -3.80 12.82 -21.25
CA GLY A 366 -3.90 14.26 -21.05
C GLY A 366 -2.93 15.03 -21.93
N ILE A 367 -1.69 14.55 -22.10
CA ILE A 367 -0.67 15.18 -22.93
C ILE A 367 -0.97 14.96 -24.43
N ARG A 368 -1.37 13.75 -24.81
CA ARG A 368 -1.65 13.41 -26.23
C ARG A 368 -2.99 13.95 -26.73
N GLY A 369 -3.91 14.32 -25.84
CA GLY A 369 -5.27 14.71 -26.18
C GLY A 369 -6.12 13.56 -26.78
N LYS A 370 -5.59 12.34 -26.80
CA LYS A 370 -6.24 11.14 -27.35
C LYS A 370 -6.17 10.00 -26.37
N ALA A 371 -7.24 9.21 -26.26
CA ALA A 371 -7.28 8.01 -25.44
C ALA A 371 -6.23 6.98 -25.89
N VAL A 372 -5.67 6.27 -24.92
CA VAL A 372 -4.89 5.07 -25.21
C VAL A 372 -5.84 3.97 -25.68
N THR A 373 -5.45 3.23 -26.71
CA THR A 373 -6.28 2.14 -27.24
C THR A 373 -6.40 1.03 -26.19
N ARG A 374 -7.56 0.38 -26.18
CA ARG A 374 -7.84 -0.73 -25.28
C ARG A 374 -6.81 -1.85 -25.39
N GLU A 375 -6.37 -2.15 -26.59
CA GLU A 375 -5.38 -3.19 -26.87
C GLU A 375 -4.05 -2.92 -26.15
N VAL A 376 -3.57 -1.67 -26.16
CA VAL A 376 -2.36 -1.25 -25.43
C VAL A 376 -2.57 -1.39 -23.93
N TYR A 377 -3.74 -0.95 -23.45
CA TYR A 377 -4.09 -1.05 -22.04
C TYR A 377 -4.09 -2.50 -21.55
N GLU A 378 -4.74 -3.42 -22.29
CA GLU A 378 -4.83 -4.84 -21.96
C GLU A 378 -3.46 -5.53 -22.01
N ARG A 379 -2.64 -5.24 -23.01
CA ARG A 379 -1.28 -5.78 -23.10
C ARG A 379 -0.39 -5.35 -21.93
N VAL A 380 -0.41 -4.05 -21.60
CA VAL A 380 0.36 -3.53 -20.46
C VAL A 380 -0.16 -4.11 -19.14
N SER A 381 -1.48 -4.24 -18.98
CA SER A 381 -2.09 -4.87 -17.80
C SER A 381 -1.69 -6.33 -17.66
N ALA A 382 -1.67 -7.09 -18.75
CA ALA A 382 -1.27 -8.51 -18.73
C ALA A 382 0.18 -8.68 -18.28
N VAL A 383 1.09 -7.85 -18.79
CA VAL A 383 2.49 -7.83 -18.36
C VAL A 383 2.62 -7.48 -16.89
N GLY A 384 1.89 -6.46 -16.45
CA GLY A 384 1.93 -6.03 -15.05
C GLY A 384 1.36 -7.08 -14.10
N ILE A 385 0.24 -7.72 -14.45
CA ILE A 385 -0.33 -8.82 -13.66
C ILE A 385 0.67 -9.98 -13.56
N ALA A 386 1.32 -10.35 -14.68
CA ALA A 386 2.32 -11.41 -14.67
C ALA A 386 3.49 -11.08 -13.73
N LEU A 387 3.96 -9.81 -13.73
CA LEU A 387 5.02 -9.36 -12.83
C LEU A 387 4.57 -9.38 -11.36
N VAL A 388 3.37 -8.90 -11.03
CA VAL A 388 2.82 -8.93 -9.67
C VAL A 388 2.69 -10.37 -9.16
N LEU A 389 2.19 -11.28 -10.00
CA LEU A 389 2.12 -12.71 -9.65
C LEU A 389 3.49 -13.32 -9.44
N LEU A 390 4.48 -12.98 -10.29
CA LEU A 390 5.86 -13.43 -10.12
C LEU A 390 6.43 -12.99 -8.77
N LEU A 391 6.28 -11.71 -8.41
CA LEU A 391 6.73 -11.17 -7.13
C LEU A 391 6.01 -11.84 -5.95
N PHE A 392 4.71 -12.08 -6.08
CA PHE A 392 3.92 -12.80 -5.07
C PHE A 392 4.47 -14.21 -4.84
N PHE A 393 4.74 -14.98 -5.90
CA PHE A 393 5.27 -16.34 -5.78
C PHE A 393 6.70 -16.37 -5.23
N ILE A 394 7.54 -15.38 -5.59
CA ILE A 394 8.88 -15.23 -4.99
C ILE A 394 8.75 -14.97 -3.49
N GLY A 395 7.90 -14.03 -3.09
CA GLY A 395 7.66 -13.74 -1.66
C GLY A 395 7.13 -14.95 -0.91
N LEU A 396 6.16 -15.66 -1.48
CA LEU A 396 5.59 -16.87 -0.87
C LEU A 396 6.64 -17.99 -0.70
N SER A 397 7.49 -18.19 -1.70
CA SER A 397 8.61 -19.14 -1.63
C SER A 397 9.61 -18.79 -0.53
N ASN A 398 9.94 -17.48 -0.41
CA ASN A 398 10.81 -17.00 0.66
C ASN A 398 10.21 -17.22 2.05
N ASP A 399 8.91 -16.94 2.21
CA ASP A 399 8.23 -17.08 3.51
C ASP A 399 8.12 -18.55 3.92
N ILE A 400 7.80 -19.45 2.97
CA ILE A 400 7.80 -20.91 3.22
C ILE A 400 9.20 -21.39 3.62
N GLY A 401 10.25 -20.91 2.94
CA GLY A 401 11.63 -21.23 3.28
C GLY A 401 12.05 -20.75 4.68
N ARG A 402 11.50 -19.63 5.15
CA ARG A 402 11.73 -19.13 6.52
C ARG A 402 10.97 -19.91 7.60
N LEU A 403 9.87 -20.58 7.24
CA LEU A 403 9.07 -21.40 8.15
C LEU A 403 9.66 -22.80 8.35
N GLY A 404 10.47 -23.29 7.41
CA GLY A 404 11.07 -24.61 7.44
C GLY A 404 12.44 -24.69 8.11
N ASN A 405 13.00 -23.53 8.50
CA ASN A 405 14.25 -23.37 9.25
C ASN A 405 13.98 -22.81 10.65
#